data_5373d7f6ae81e02e2bb46afb443e18e7
#
_entry.id   5373d7f6ae81e02e2bb46afb443e18e7
#
_cell.length_a   1.000
_cell.length_b   1.000
_cell.length_c   1.000
_cell.angle_alpha   90.00
_cell.angle_beta   90.00
_cell.angle_gamma   90.00
#
_symmetry.space_group_name_H-M   'P 1'
#
loop_
_entity.id
_entity.type
_entity.pdbx_description
1 polymer ?
#
loop_
_entity_poly.entity_id
_entity_poly.type
_entity_poly.pdbx_seq_one_letter_code
_entity_poly.pdbx_strand_id
1 'polypeptide(L)'
;AENDDMLDLMTGAMAAANRTVYEKSNSDREFAEMGTTIVAAAVREEKLYVAYVGDSRAYLFRKKEMQPLTTDHSYVMELVKMGSITKEEAAMHPKRNVITRAIGIRDTVETDTVIHPVQKGDIVLLCTDGLSGMLKDEEMAKILSKRIALDKKAAILVEEANRQGGHDNISLILVEI
;
A
#
# COMPACT_ATOMS: atom_id res chain seq x y z
N ALA A 1 -19.59 -17.40 0.20
CA ALA A 1 -18.91 -18.30 -0.75
C ALA A 1 -18.17 -17.48 -1.82
N GLU A 2 -18.86 -16.56 -2.55
CA GLU A 2 -18.22 -15.78 -3.65
C GLU A 2 -17.13 -14.81 -3.21
N ASN A 3 -17.17 -14.30 -1.97
CA ASN A 3 -16.13 -13.41 -1.46
C ASN A 3 -14.82 -14.15 -1.16
N ASP A 4 -14.92 -15.41 -0.75
CA ASP A 4 -13.76 -16.23 -0.42
C ASP A 4 -12.93 -16.53 -1.67
N ASP A 5 -13.56 -16.83 -2.82
CA ASP A 5 -12.87 -17.14 -4.07
C ASP A 5 -11.92 -16.02 -4.55
N MET A 6 -12.31 -14.74 -4.38
CA MET A 6 -11.47 -13.62 -4.80
C MET A 6 -10.28 -13.44 -3.85
N LEU A 7 -10.50 -13.56 -2.54
CA LEU A 7 -9.41 -13.49 -1.57
C LEU A 7 -8.44 -14.67 -1.73
N ASP A 8 -8.97 -15.87 -1.93
CA ASP A 8 -8.16 -17.07 -2.17
C ASP A 8 -7.30 -16.92 -3.43
N LEU A 9 -7.85 -16.37 -4.50
CA LEU A 9 -7.11 -16.06 -5.72
C LEU A 9 -5.99 -15.04 -5.45
N MET A 10 -6.29 -13.94 -4.75
CA MET A 10 -5.32 -12.89 -4.46
C MET A 10 -4.22 -13.38 -3.53
N THR A 11 -4.55 -14.09 -2.45
CA THR A 11 -3.56 -14.65 -1.52
C THR A 11 -2.72 -15.73 -2.18
N GLY A 12 -3.31 -16.56 -3.04
CA GLY A 12 -2.59 -17.54 -3.85
C GLY A 12 -1.59 -16.88 -4.81
N ALA A 13 -1.98 -15.75 -5.45
CA ALA A 13 -1.08 -14.98 -6.29
C ALA A 13 0.08 -14.36 -5.51
N MET A 14 -0.18 -13.84 -4.28
CA MET A 14 0.87 -13.34 -3.38
C MET A 14 1.86 -14.46 -2.98
N ALA A 15 1.35 -15.65 -2.64
CA ALA A 15 2.19 -16.79 -2.30
C ALA A 15 3.05 -17.25 -3.49
N ALA A 16 2.49 -17.25 -4.71
CA ALA A 16 3.25 -17.56 -5.93
C ALA A 16 4.33 -16.52 -6.21
N ALA A 17 4.01 -15.23 -6.09
CA ALA A 17 4.98 -14.14 -6.23
C ALA A 17 6.11 -14.27 -5.19
N ASN A 18 5.76 -14.54 -3.92
CA ASN A 18 6.75 -14.76 -2.87
C ASN A 18 7.71 -15.88 -3.20
N ARG A 19 7.18 -17.04 -3.62
CA ARG A 19 8.00 -18.18 -4.00
C ARG A 19 8.97 -17.84 -5.14
N THR A 20 8.48 -17.19 -6.19
CA THR A 20 9.29 -16.82 -7.36
C THR A 20 10.46 -15.90 -6.96
N VAL A 21 10.18 -14.85 -6.17
CA VAL A 21 11.22 -13.92 -5.71
C VAL A 21 12.19 -14.61 -4.75
N TYR A 22 11.69 -15.42 -3.81
CA TYR A 22 12.51 -16.16 -2.86
C TYR A 22 13.45 -17.17 -3.54
N GLU A 23 12.94 -17.96 -4.50
CA GLU A 23 13.75 -18.89 -5.27
C GLU A 23 14.85 -18.17 -6.07
N LYS A 24 14.51 -17.03 -6.70
CA LYS A 24 15.49 -16.22 -7.43
C LYS A 24 16.56 -15.65 -6.50
N SER A 25 16.16 -15.10 -5.36
CA SER A 25 17.07 -14.57 -4.34
C SER A 25 18.06 -15.61 -3.81
N ASN A 26 17.65 -16.87 -3.71
CA ASN A 26 18.49 -17.95 -3.20
C ASN A 26 19.32 -18.67 -4.29
N SER A 27 18.93 -18.55 -5.56
CA SER A 27 19.61 -19.24 -6.67
C SER A 27 20.81 -18.48 -7.25
N ASP A 28 20.90 -17.19 -7.00
CA ASP A 28 21.88 -16.32 -7.62
C ASP A 28 22.37 -15.25 -6.63
N ARG A 29 23.70 -15.19 -6.42
CA ARG A 29 24.29 -14.23 -5.49
C ARG A 29 24.07 -12.77 -5.88
N GLU A 30 23.86 -12.49 -7.17
CA GLU A 30 23.53 -11.15 -7.67
C GLU A 30 22.19 -10.64 -7.10
N PHE A 31 21.25 -11.56 -6.81
CA PHE A 31 19.93 -11.26 -6.27
C PHE A 31 19.77 -11.63 -4.79
N ALA A 32 20.89 -11.88 -4.09
CA ALA A 32 20.84 -12.22 -2.67
C ALA A 32 20.09 -11.13 -1.88
N GLU A 33 19.20 -11.55 -0.98
CA GLU A 33 18.33 -10.68 -0.16
C GLU A 33 17.31 -9.84 -0.98
N MET A 34 17.07 -10.17 -2.24
CA MET A 34 16.06 -9.51 -3.06
C MET A 34 14.68 -9.69 -2.43
N GLY A 35 13.99 -8.58 -2.25
CA GLY A 35 12.63 -8.55 -1.73
C GLY A 35 11.86 -7.33 -2.24
N THR A 36 10.55 -7.35 -2.08
CA THR A 36 9.68 -6.24 -2.47
C THR A 36 8.41 -6.20 -1.61
N THR A 37 7.72 -5.07 -1.63
CA THR A 37 6.34 -4.97 -1.14
C THR A 37 5.36 -5.21 -2.28
N ILE A 38 4.14 -5.62 -1.96
CA ILE A 38 3.03 -5.68 -2.92
C ILE A 38 1.78 -5.13 -2.25
N VAL A 39 1.07 -4.26 -2.95
CA VAL A 39 -0.33 -3.93 -2.69
C VAL A 39 -1.12 -4.15 -3.98
N ALA A 40 -2.13 -4.99 -3.92
CA ALA A 40 -2.99 -5.33 -5.05
C ALA A 40 -4.46 -5.07 -4.72
N ALA A 41 -5.21 -4.62 -5.71
CA ALA A 41 -6.63 -4.35 -5.57
C ALA A 41 -7.42 -4.93 -6.74
N ALA A 42 -8.62 -5.44 -6.45
CA ALA A 42 -9.60 -5.87 -7.43
C ALA A 42 -10.98 -5.32 -7.05
N VAL A 43 -11.76 -4.91 -8.04
CA VAL A 43 -13.15 -4.46 -7.85
C VAL A 43 -14.09 -5.45 -8.50
N ARG A 44 -15.05 -5.96 -7.73
CA ARG A 44 -16.11 -6.84 -8.22
C ARG A 44 -17.39 -6.60 -7.41
N GLU A 45 -18.51 -6.42 -8.09
CA GLU A 45 -19.85 -6.32 -7.46
C GLU A 45 -19.92 -5.29 -6.32
N GLU A 46 -19.46 -4.06 -6.60
CA GLU A 46 -19.44 -2.96 -5.62
C GLU A 46 -18.58 -3.24 -4.36
N LYS A 47 -17.64 -4.18 -4.47
CA LYS A 47 -16.67 -4.48 -3.42
C LYS A 47 -15.25 -4.30 -3.95
N LEU A 48 -14.43 -3.66 -3.16
CA LEU A 48 -13.00 -3.56 -3.33
C LEU A 48 -12.34 -4.63 -2.47
N TYR A 49 -11.56 -5.48 -3.10
CA TYR A 49 -10.69 -6.47 -2.47
C TYR A 49 -9.27 -5.95 -2.50
N VAL A 50 -8.59 -5.93 -1.38
CA VAL A 50 -7.20 -5.53 -1.27
C VAL A 50 -6.42 -6.67 -0.63
N ALA A 51 -5.27 -7.02 -1.20
CA ALA A 51 -4.30 -7.92 -0.59
C ALA A 51 -2.93 -7.24 -0.59
N TYR A 52 -2.18 -7.34 0.52
CA TYR A 52 -0.93 -6.62 0.63
C TYR A 52 0.09 -7.30 1.54
N VAL A 53 1.36 -7.02 1.26
CA VAL A 53 2.54 -7.38 2.06
C VAL A 53 3.52 -6.20 2.00
N GLY A 54 3.88 -5.65 3.15
CA GLY A 54 4.81 -4.53 3.28
C GLY A 54 4.14 -3.24 3.75
N ASP A 55 4.69 -2.10 3.34
CA ASP A 55 4.30 -0.74 3.73
C ASP A 55 3.77 0.11 2.57
N SER A 56 3.65 -0.46 1.37
CA SER A 56 2.85 0.13 0.29
C SER A 56 1.39 0.11 0.68
N ARG A 57 0.68 1.20 0.43
CA ARG A 57 -0.65 1.43 0.99
C ARG A 57 -1.75 1.47 -0.04
N ALA A 58 -2.95 1.10 0.41
CA ALA A 58 -4.22 1.34 -0.28
C ALA A 58 -5.08 2.31 0.52
N TYR A 59 -5.70 3.24 -0.18
CA TYR A 59 -6.65 4.21 0.39
C TYR A 59 -7.94 4.23 -0.42
N LEU A 60 -9.04 4.54 0.25
CA LEU A 60 -10.29 4.95 -0.37
C LEU A 60 -10.49 6.44 -0.16
N PHE A 61 -10.67 7.19 -1.24
CA PHE A 61 -11.10 8.57 -1.19
C PHE A 61 -12.60 8.65 -1.47
N ARG A 62 -13.35 9.12 -0.48
CA ARG A 62 -14.81 9.30 -0.52
C ARG A 62 -15.21 10.55 0.23
N LYS A 63 -16.13 11.35 -0.31
CA LYS A 63 -16.68 12.57 0.34
C LYS A 63 -15.60 13.54 0.83
N LYS A 64 -14.51 13.69 0.06
CA LYS A 64 -13.32 14.53 0.36
C LYS A 64 -12.47 14.05 1.54
N GLU A 65 -12.63 12.83 1.96
CA GLU A 65 -11.84 12.22 3.02
C GLU A 65 -11.02 11.04 2.48
N MET A 66 -9.80 10.88 3.00
CA MET A 66 -8.96 9.71 2.76
C MET A 66 -9.18 8.70 3.87
N GLN A 67 -9.50 7.49 3.50
CA GLN A 67 -9.60 6.36 4.42
C GLN A 67 -8.49 5.35 4.10
N PRO A 68 -7.49 5.17 4.97
CA PRO A 68 -6.51 4.11 4.80
C PRO A 68 -7.18 2.74 4.93
N LEU A 69 -6.89 1.85 3.99
CA LEU A 69 -7.41 0.47 3.96
C LEU A 69 -6.37 -0.55 4.42
N THR A 70 -5.08 -0.19 4.40
CA THR A 70 -3.97 -1.05 4.81
C THR A 70 -3.35 -0.56 6.11
N THR A 71 -2.67 -1.47 6.80
CA THR A 71 -1.82 -1.17 7.96
C THR A 71 -0.41 -1.65 7.64
N ASP A 72 0.57 -0.75 7.68
CA ASP A 72 1.95 -1.08 7.30
C ASP A 72 2.51 -2.25 8.11
N HIS A 73 3.18 -3.17 7.42
CA HIS A 73 4.00 -4.18 8.06
C HIS A 73 5.37 -3.58 8.38
N SER A 74 5.41 -2.71 9.39
CA SER A 74 6.60 -2.00 9.82
C SER A 74 6.83 -2.13 11.31
N TYR A 75 8.10 -2.00 11.72
CA TYR A 75 8.50 -2.08 13.12
C TYR A 75 7.72 -1.10 14.01
N VAL A 76 7.53 0.11 13.54
CA VAL A 76 6.82 1.14 14.31
C VAL A 76 5.33 0.84 14.45
N MET A 77 4.70 0.24 13.43
CA MET A 77 3.29 -0.17 13.53
C MET A 77 3.09 -1.37 14.46
N GLU A 78 4.08 -2.24 14.60
CA GLU A 78 4.06 -3.29 15.64
C GLU A 78 4.11 -2.66 17.04
N LEU A 79 4.95 -1.67 17.26
CA LEU A 79 5.00 -0.94 18.54
C LEU A 79 3.68 -0.21 18.85
N VAL A 80 3.03 0.37 17.83
CA VAL A 80 1.70 0.99 17.97
C VAL A 80 0.65 -0.06 18.35
N LYS A 81 0.64 -1.22 17.67
CA LYS A 81 -0.28 -2.34 17.99
C LYS A 81 -0.10 -2.84 19.42
N MET A 82 1.13 -2.85 19.93
CA MET A 82 1.46 -3.22 21.33
C MET A 82 1.14 -2.11 22.35
N GLY A 83 0.72 -0.92 21.89
CA GLY A 83 0.50 0.23 22.77
C GLY A 83 1.76 0.86 23.33
N SER A 84 2.94 0.53 22.77
CA SER A 84 4.23 1.04 23.26
C SER A 84 4.51 2.47 22.80
N ILE A 85 3.98 2.87 21.64
CA ILE A 85 4.05 4.23 21.11
C ILE A 85 2.74 4.63 20.44
N THR A 86 2.48 5.93 20.28
CA THR A 86 1.35 6.46 19.53
C THR A 86 1.65 6.46 18.02
N LYS A 87 0.63 6.70 17.18
CA LYS A 87 0.81 6.86 15.73
C LYS A 87 1.66 8.09 15.40
N GLU A 88 1.51 9.16 16.17
CA GLU A 88 2.27 10.40 16.02
C GLU A 88 3.76 10.17 16.33
N GLU A 89 4.07 9.42 17.38
CA GLU A 89 5.44 9.02 17.72
C GLU A 89 6.03 8.10 16.66
N ALA A 90 5.24 7.17 16.11
CA ALA A 90 5.66 6.28 15.04
C ALA A 90 6.11 7.05 13.79
N ALA A 91 5.40 8.12 13.41
CA ALA A 91 5.73 8.94 12.25
C ALA A 91 7.10 9.66 12.36
N MET A 92 7.56 9.91 13.57
CA MET A 92 8.86 10.58 13.84
C MET A 92 9.95 9.61 14.31
N HIS A 93 9.64 8.32 14.40
CA HIS A 93 10.56 7.33 14.94
C HIS A 93 11.76 7.08 13.99
N PRO A 94 13.00 6.94 14.51
CA PRO A 94 14.19 6.69 13.67
C PRO A 94 14.09 5.45 12.79
N LYS A 95 13.35 4.42 13.23
CA LYS A 95 13.13 3.16 12.50
C LYS A 95 11.78 3.12 11.76
N ARG A 96 11.19 4.27 11.40
CA ARG A 96 9.87 4.30 10.74
C ARG A 96 9.84 3.60 9.38
N ASN A 97 10.98 3.54 8.69
CA ASN A 97 11.11 2.91 7.38
C ASN A 97 11.55 1.42 7.47
N VAL A 98 11.58 0.81 8.67
CA VAL A 98 11.95 -0.59 8.82
C VAL A 98 10.71 -1.45 8.65
N ILE A 99 10.63 -2.17 7.53
CA ILE A 99 9.56 -3.13 7.26
C ILE A 99 9.83 -4.45 7.99
N THR A 100 8.77 -5.11 8.45
CA THR A 100 8.83 -6.40 9.17
C THR A 100 8.36 -7.56 8.32
N ARG A 101 7.73 -7.26 7.16
CA ARG A 101 7.22 -8.27 6.24
C ARG A 101 7.41 -7.78 4.79
N ALA A 102 8.01 -8.64 3.94
CA ALA A 102 8.22 -8.40 2.52
C ALA A 102 8.14 -9.71 1.72
N ILE A 103 7.81 -9.60 0.45
CA ILE A 103 7.83 -10.68 -0.53
C ILE A 103 9.29 -11.08 -0.81
N GLY A 104 9.56 -12.37 -0.84
CA GLY A 104 10.87 -12.92 -1.27
C GLY A 104 11.93 -13.06 -0.16
N ILE A 105 11.66 -12.57 1.05
CA ILE A 105 12.62 -12.65 2.17
C ILE A 105 12.57 -13.97 2.91
N ARG A 106 11.41 -14.63 2.93
CA ARG A 106 11.20 -15.94 3.56
C ARG A 106 10.53 -16.90 2.57
N ASP A 107 10.64 -18.19 2.80
CA ASP A 107 10.00 -19.23 1.99
C ASP A 107 8.47 -19.09 1.94
N THR A 108 7.88 -18.58 3.00
CA THR A 108 6.45 -18.29 3.10
C THR A 108 6.22 -16.84 3.57
N VAL A 109 5.09 -16.28 3.19
CA VAL A 109 4.67 -14.95 3.59
C VAL A 109 3.20 -14.93 3.97
N GLU A 110 2.89 -14.26 5.07
CA GLU A 110 1.51 -13.97 5.46
C GLU A 110 1.01 -12.72 4.72
N THR A 111 -0.11 -12.85 4.02
CA THR A 111 -0.77 -11.79 3.27
C THR A 111 -1.94 -11.24 4.07
N ASP A 112 -1.97 -9.94 4.31
CA ASP A 112 -3.15 -9.30 4.89
C ASP A 112 -4.15 -8.95 3.78
N THR A 113 -5.44 -9.04 4.09
CA THR A 113 -6.52 -8.79 3.15
C THR A 113 -7.60 -7.89 3.75
N VAL A 114 -8.24 -7.09 2.89
CA VAL A 114 -9.37 -6.22 3.24
C VAL A 114 -10.44 -6.35 2.17
N ILE A 115 -11.71 -6.40 2.59
CA ILE A 115 -12.87 -6.19 1.71
C ILE A 115 -13.58 -4.91 2.16
N HIS A 116 -13.82 -4.00 1.22
CA HIS A 116 -14.48 -2.73 1.50
C HIS A 116 -15.57 -2.44 0.45
N PRO A 117 -16.79 -2.04 0.83
CA PRO A 117 -17.81 -1.64 -0.13
C PRO A 117 -17.40 -0.35 -0.85
N VAL A 118 -17.54 -0.34 -2.17
CA VAL A 118 -17.29 0.83 -3.02
C VAL A 118 -18.54 1.25 -3.77
N GLN A 119 -18.57 2.51 -4.18
CA GLN A 119 -19.68 3.11 -4.90
C GLN A 119 -19.17 4.07 -5.96
N LYS A 120 -20.04 4.39 -6.91
CA LYS A 120 -19.74 5.36 -7.96
C LYS A 120 -19.23 6.70 -7.39
N GLY A 121 -18.13 7.18 -7.93
CA GLY A 121 -17.47 8.42 -7.52
C GLY A 121 -16.41 8.25 -6.42
N ASP A 122 -16.20 7.05 -5.93
CA ASP A 122 -15.03 6.73 -5.11
C ASP A 122 -13.75 6.75 -5.95
N ILE A 123 -12.62 7.10 -5.33
CA ILE A 123 -11.31 6.92 -5.92
C ILE A 123 -10.49 6.01 -5.01
N VAL A 124 -9.95 4.95 -5.59
CA VAL A 124 -8.97 4.08 -4.92
C VAL A 124 -7.57 4.58 -5.27
N LEU A 125 -6.73 4.76 -4.27
CA LEU A 125 -5.31 5.08 -4.42
C LEU A 125 -4.48 3.90 -3.89
N LEU A 126 -3.61 3.35 -4.74
CA LEU A 126 -2.50 2.49 -4.32
C LEU A 126 -1.21 3.28 -4.46
N CYS A 127 -0.32 3.22 -3.47
CA CYS A 127 0.94 3.96 -3.54
C CYS A 127 2.06 3.31 -2.74
N THR A 128 3.30 3.64 -3.13
CA THR A 128 4.49 3.36 -2.33
C THR A 128 4.64 4.38 -1.18
N ASP A 129 5.50 4.07 -0.24
CA ASP A 129 5.85 4.91 0.91
C ASP A 129 6.48 6.25 0.49
N GLY A 130 7.12 6.32 -0.67
CA GLY A 130 7.60 7.58 -1.28
C GLY A 130 6.49 8.62 -1.50
N LEU A 131 5.21 8.21 -1.63
CA LEU A 131 4.08 9.13 -1.63
C LEU A 131 3.57 9.38 -0.21
N SER A 132 3.18 8.32 0.50
CA SER A 132 2.51 8.42 1.81
C SER A 132 3.46 8.84 2.94
N GLY A 133 4.76 8.75 2.74
CA GLY A 133 5.78 9.30 3.63
C GLY A 133 6.02 10.81 3.44
N MET A 134 5.64 11.36 2.28
CA MET A 134 5.79 12.79 1.98
C MET A 134 4.50 13.57 2.18
N LEU A 135 3.35 13.02 1.78
CA LEU A 135 2.05 13.69 1.84
C LEU A 135 1.17 13.13 2.95
N LYS A 136 0.59 14.03 3.73
CA LYS A 136 -0.45 13.66 4.71
C LYS A 136 -1.77 13.34 4.01
N ASP A 137 -2.62 12.58 4.67
CA ASP A 137 -3.93 12.18 4.14
C ASP A 137 -4.78 13.40 3.73
N GLU A 138 -4.74 14.50 4.50
CA GLU A 138 -5.48 15.73 4.19
C GLU A 138 -4.94 16.44 2.94
N GLU A 139 -3.65 16.36 2.65
CA GLU A 139 -3.03 16.95 1.46
C GLU A 139 -3.41 16.14 0.22
N MET A 140 -3.35 14.81 0.30
CA MET A 140 -3.84 13.92 -0.75
C MET A 140 -5.33 14.14 -1.02
N ALA A 141 -6.16 14.25 0.03
CA ALA A 141 -7.58 14.52 -0.09
C ALA A 141 -7.89 15.84 -0.80
N LYS A 142 -7.13 16.92 -0.52
CA LYS A 142 -7.26 18.21 -1.21
C LYS A 142 -6.96 18.10 -2.71
N ILE A 143 -5.94 17.31 -3.08
CA ILE A 143 -5.58 17.09 -4.47
C ILE A 143 -6.66 16.29 -5.18
N LEU A 144 -7.10 15.18 -4.59
CA LEU A 144 -8.14 14.30 -5.15
C LEU A 144 -9.50 14.99 -5.26
N SER A 145 -9.77 16.01 -4.44
CA SER A 145 -11.00 16.81 -4.48
C SER A 145 -11.07 17.81 -5.66
N LYS A 146 -9.96 18.04 -6.36
CA LYS A 146 -9.95 18.98 -7.50
C LYS A 146 -10.80 18.42 -8.66
N ARG A 147 -11.54 19.30 -9.34
CA ARG A 147 -12.35 18.96 -10.52
C ARG A 147 -11.50 18.95 -11.78
N ILE A 148 -10.57 18.03 -11.87
CA ILE A 148 -9.65 17.81 -12.99
C ILE A 148 -9.56 16.33 -13.31
N ALA A 149 -9.04 15.96 -14.47
CA ALA A 149 -8.88 14.58 -14.91
C ALA A 149 -7.98 13.77 -13.93
N LEU A 150 -8.21 12.47 -13.85
CA LEU A 150 -7.57 11.57 -12.88
C LEU A 150 -6.04 11.52 -13.07
N ASP A 151 -5.58 11.50 -14.32
CA ASP A 151 -4.16 11.55 -14.70
C ASP A 151 -3.46 12.82 -14.18
N LYS A 152 -4.15 13.98 -14.25
CA LYS A 152 -3.63 15.23 -13.70
C LYS A 152 -3.57 15.21 -12.17
N LYS A 153 -4.52 14.56 -11.50
CA LYS A 153 -4.47 14.37 -10.04
C LYS A 153 -3.24 13.53 -9.66
N ALA A 154 -2.99 12.44 -10.41
CA ALA A 154 -1.83 11.59 -10.20
C ALA A 154 -0.51 12.37 -10.39
N ALA A 155 -0.40 13.15 -11.45
CA ALA A 155 0.78 13.98 -11.70
C ALA A 155 1.03 14.99 -10.57
N ILE A 156 -0.02 15.68 -10.09
CA ILE A 156 0.09 16.64 -8.98
C ILE A 156 0.51 15.96 -7.67
N LEU A 157 0.03 14.74 -7.39
CA LEU A 157 0.45 13.98 -6.21
C LEU A 157 1.96 13.70 -6.24
N VAL A 158 2.48 13.25 -7.38
CA VAL A 158 3.92 13.01 -7.55
C VAL A 158 4.73 14.30 -7.45
N GLU A 159 4.28 15.37 -8.11
CA GLU A 159 4.94 16.67 -8.08
C GLU A 159 5.01 17.25 -6.65
N GLU A 160 3.89 17.16 -5.92
CA GLU A 160 3.82 17.67 -4.55
C GLU A 160 4.71 16.86 -3.59
N ALA A 161 4.74 15.53 -3.72
CA ALA A 161 5.63 14.67 -2.94
C ALA A 161 7.11 14.98 -3.22
N ASN A 162 7.47 15.19 -4.48
CA ASN A 162 8.82 15.64 -4.86
C ASN A 162 9.16 17.01 -4.27
N ARG A 163 8.21 17.95 -4.28
CA ARG A 163 8.38 19.29 -3.70
C ARG A 163 8.62 19.26 -2.19
N GLN A 164 8.04 18.26 -1.49
CA GLN A 164 8.24 18.07 -0.04
C GLN A 164 9.51 17.27 0.30
N GLY A 165 10.33 16.95 -0.68
CA GLY A 165 11.65 16.36 -0.47
C GLY A 165 11.98 15.21 -1.42
N GLY A 166 10.99 14.42 -1.85
CA GLY A 166 11.20 13.31 -2.79
C GLY A 166 12.29 12.33 -2.34
N HIS A 167 12.24 11.92 -1.07
CA HIS A 167 13.32 11.14 -0.47
C HIS A 167 13.38 9.69 -0.95
N ASP A 168 12.35 9.23 -1.66
CA ASP A 168 12.27 7.87 -2.21
C ASP A 168 11.56 7.86 -3.56
N ASN A 169 11.57 6.72 -4.23
CA ASN A 169 10.83 6.50 -5.47
C ASN A 169 9.32 6.59 -5.22
N ILE A 170 8.63 7.35 -6.05
CA ILE A 170 7.19 7.58 -5.92
C ILE A 170 6.46 6.85 -7.02
N SER A 171 5.63 5.88 -6.64
CA SER A 171 4.71 5.21 -7.55
C SER A 171 3.30 5.25 -7.00
N LEU A 172 2.32 5.48 -7.87
CA LEU A 172 0.92 5.44 -7.50
C LEU A 172 0.01 4.99 -8.64
N ILE A 173 -1.14 4.45 -8.28
CA ILE A 173 -2.24 4.12 -9.18
C ILE A 173 -3.51 4.75 -8.61
N LEU A 174 -4.28 5.45 -9.46
CA LEU A 174 -5.62 5.94 -9.14
C LEU A 174 -6.66 5.20 -9.97
N VAL A 175 -7.71 4.71 -9.33
CA VAL A 175 -8.86 4.08 -9.98
C VAL A 175 -10.13 4.79 -9.53
N GLU A 176 -10.91 5.32 -10.46
CA GLU A 176 -12.24 5.88 -10.20
C GLU A 176 -13.31 4.80 -10.43
N ILE A 177 -14.23 4.64 -9.46
CA ILE A 177 -15.29 3.64 -9.48
C ILE A 177 -16.55 4.21 -10.15
#